data_bbf477c039f317160f4435fc207a9f78
#
_entry.id   bbf477c039f317160f4435fc207a9f78
#
_cell.length_a   1.000
_cell.length_b   1.000
_cell.length_c   1.000
_cell.angle_alpha   90.00
_cell.angle_beta   90.00
_cell.angle_gamma   90.00
#
_symmetry.space_group_name_H-M   'P 1'
#
loop_
_entity.id
_entity.type
_entity.pdbx_description
1 polymer ?
#
loop_
_entity_poly.entity_id
_entity_poly.type
_entity_poly.pdbx_seq_one_letter_code
_entity_poly.pdbx_strand_id
1 'polypeptide(L)'
;MHHFTSRATAALACFLSLPLLSACISEAAERPAGDPSWRTSSLWDDGLAEFAVYDVDWFRYGALHPGRAILVVVKEPWAPELDVKADTPRPDGFDVLKLNHIRDVPTGIYTYHQMASVFWRRDDGSLRKISTSSAEACGISTGYMVGGQLETHSYFDGQGDATMAWPDGAVPQDGLPASLREYVQGTVPDSLDLFTPLMAGRFQTLEAATWKLHREAPAPVEVAAGTFQGVELRLTQGDHFLSYTFDSDPPHVLLHFKDDAGTEYRLAKLGRIAYWQMHDRGGEEWLPEGLR
;
A
#
# COMPACT_ATOMS: atom_id res chain seq x y z
N MET A 1 5.31 20.23 94.24
CA MET A 1 5.10 21.35 93.30
C MET A 1 5.74 20.99 91.99
N HIS A 2 5.00 20.43 91.07
CA HIS A 2 5.53 20.09 89.72
C HIS A 2 4.62 20.75 88.69
N HIS A 3 5.21 21.67 87.93
CA HIS A 3 4.57 22.30 86.77
C HIS A 3 4.65 21.41 85.58
N PHE A 4 3.51 21.01 84.97
CA PHE A 4 3.38 20.40 83.73
C PHE A 4 3.15 21.44 82.62
N THR A 5 4.07 21.59 81.70
CA THR A 5 3.91 22.40 80.50
C THR A 5 3.48 21.53 79.38
N SER A 6 2.31 21.75 78.81
CA SER A 6 1.76 21.10 77.61
C SER A 6 2.41 21.71 76.38
N ARG A 7 3.01 20.86 75.54
CA ARG A 7 3.45 21.22 74.16
C ARG A 7 2.39 20.79 73.15
N ALA A 8 1.79 21.76 72.47
CA ALA A 8 0.93 21.54 71.34
C ALA A 8 1.77 21.23 70.06
N THR A 9 1.56 20.07 69.45
CA THR A 9 2.17 19.68 68.16
C THR A 9 1.22 20.12 67.08
N ALA A 10 1.66 21.08 66.26
CA ALA A 10 0.95 21.44 65.00
C ALA A 10 1.31 20.43 63.89
N ALA A 11 0.33 19.72 63.41
CA ALA A 11 0.46 18.86 62.22
C ALA A 11 0.31 19.70 60.94
N LEU A 12 1.36 19.81 60.16
CA LEU A 12 1.39 20.46 58.85
C LEU A 12 0.91 19.45 57.79
N ALA A 13 -0.31 19.63 57.28
CA ALA A 13 -0.82 18.83 56.18
C ALA A 13 -0.28 19.37 54.86
N CYS A 14 0.64 18.59 54.24
CA CYS A 14 1.16 18.85 52.89
C CYS A 14 0.15 18.33 51.88
N PHE A 15 -0.60 19.22 51.21
CA PHE A 15 -1.38 18.85 50.02
C PHE A 15 -0.46 18.67 48.84
N LEU A 16 -0.19 17.42 48.45
CA LEU A 16 0.42 17.10 47.15
C LEU A 16 -0.67 17.26 46.07
N SER A 17 -0.60 18.34 45.31
CA SER A 17 -1.33 18.49 44.05
C SER A 17 -0.62 17.67 42.96
N LEU A 18 -1.18 16.50 42.59
CA LEU A 18 -0.79 15.81 41.39
C LEU A 18 -1.27 16.62 40.17
N PRO A 19 -0.39 16.93 39.20
CA PRO A 19 -0.85 17.46 37.92
C PRO A 19 -1.57 16.32 37.16
N LEU A 20 -2.84 16.53 36.81
CA LEU A 20 -3.53 15.73 35.80
C LEU A 20 -2.80 15.96 34.47
N LEU A 21 -1.98 15.00 34.08
CA LEU A 21 -1.54 14.90 32.68
C LEU A 21 -2.80 14.59 31.85
N SER A 22 -3.35 15.62 31.22
CA SER A 22 -4.32 15.48 30.12
C SER A 22 -3.55 14.85 28.95
N ALA A 23 -3.67 13.53 28.78
CA ALA A 23 -3.23 12.88 27.54
C ALA A 23 -4.10 13.46 26.43
N CYS A 24 -3.52 14.32 25.59
CA CYS A 24 -4.09 14.64 24.29
C CYS A 24 -4.11 13.31 23.50
N ILE A 25 -5.26 12.66 23.48
CA ILE A 25 -5.56 11.64 22.49
C ILE A 25 -5.58 12.43 21.17
N SER A 26 -4.52 12.31 20.38
CA SER A 26 -4.52 12.75 19.00
C SER A 26 -5.62 11.94 18.31
N GLU A 27 -6.70 12.60 17.95
CA GLU A 27 -7.72 12.03 17.08
C GLU A 27 -7.00 11.72 15.78
N ALA A 28 -6.80 10.42 15.48
CA ALA A 28 -6.20 9.99 14.21
C ALA A 28 -7.02 10.64 13.10
N ALA A 29 -6.36 11.37 12.21
CA ALA A 29 -7.03 12.02 11.10
C ALA A 29 -7.82 10.96 10.33
N GLU A 30 -9.16 11.05 10.41
CA GLU A 30 -10.04 10.13 9.68
C GLU A 30 -9.74 10.28 8.19
N ARG A 31 -9.37 9.17 7.57
CA ARG A 31 -9.26 9.11 6.11
C ARG A 31 -10.61 9.51 5.52
N PRO A 32 -10.67 10.44 4.53
CA PRO A 32 -11.93 10.78 3.88
C PRO A 32 -12.64 9.53 3.40
N ALA A 33 -13.93 9.42 3.69
CA ALA A 33 -14.73 8.25 3.37
C ALA A 33 -14.88 8.11 1.84
N GLY A 34 -14.07 7.22 1.24
CA GLY A 34 -14.29 6.73 -0.11
C GLY A 34 -15.47 5.76 -0.18
N ASP A 35 -15.74 5.19 -1.34
CA ASP A 35 -16.72 4.12 -1.50
C ASP A 35 -16.07 2.76 -1.18
N PRO A 36 -16.39 2.12 -0.05
CA PRO A 36 -15.83 0.83 0.33
C PRO A 36 -16.42 -0.35 -0.46
N SER A 37 -17.39 -0.12 -1.33
CA SER A 37 -18.16 -1.20 -2.00
C SER A 37 -17.27 -2.15 -2.78
N TRP A 38 -16.19 -1.67 -3.40
CA TRP A 38 -15.26 -2.50 -4.13
C TRP A 38 -14.56 -3.55 -3.23
N ARG A 39 -14.12 -3.15 -2.01
CA ARG A 39 -13.40 -4.06 -1.09
C ARG A 39 -14.34 -4.97 -0.30
N THR A 40 -15.57 -4.52 -0.04
CA THR A 40 -16.58 -5.30 0.69
C THR A 40 -17.43 -6.20 -0.22
N SER A 41 -17.27 -6.09 -1.54
CA SER A 41 -17.99 -6.86 -2.56
C SER A 41 -17.86 -8.37 -2.33
N SER A 42 -18.97 -9.10 -2.50
CA SER A 42 -18.98 -10.57 -2.50
C SER A 42 -18.17 -11.20 -3.64
N LEU A 43 -17.75 -10.42 -4.62
CA LEU A 43 -16.81 -10.85 -5.66
C LEU A 43 -15.54 -11.49 -5.06
N TRP A 44 -15.07 -10.96 -3.94
CA TRP A 44 -13.87 -11.48 -3.27
C TRP A 44 -14.10 -12.78 -2.49
N ASP A 45 -15.36 -13.25 -2.39
CA ASP A 45 -15.73 -14.48 -1.69
C ASP A 45 -15.83 -15.71 -2.61
N ASP A 46 -15.53 -15.55 -3.91
CA ASP A 46 -15.56 -16.61 -4.93
C ASP A 46 -14.36 -17.59 -4.86
N GLY A 47 -13.39 -17.31 -3.97
CA GLY A 47 -12.18 -18.12 -3.84
C GLY A 47 -11.15 -17.91 -4.95
N LEU A 48 -11.27 -16.84 -5.74
CA LEU A 48 -10.35 -16.48 -6.82
C LEU A 48 -9.63 -15.15 -6.51
N ALA A 49 -8.51 -14.93 -7.19
CA ALA A 49 -7.82 -13.65 -7.22
C ALA A 49 -8.14 -12.89 -8.51
N GLU A 50 -8.20 -11.56 -8.45
CA GLU A 50 -7.98 -10.73 -9.61
C GLU A 50 -6.50 -10.83 -9.98
N PHE A 51 -6.23 -11.20 -11.22
CA PHE A 51 -4.88 -11.34 -11.76
C PHE A 51 -4.78 -10.47 -13.02
N ALA A 52 -4.05 -9.38 -12.92
CA ALA A 52 -3.90 -8.38 -13.96
C ALA A 52 -2.43 -8.28 -14.39
N VAL A 53 -2.18 -8.40 -15.69
CA VAL A 53 -0.84 -8.33 -16.29
C VAL A 53 -0.73 -7.05 -17.09
N TYR A 54 0.39 -6.34 -16.93
CA TYR A 54 0.65 -5.05 -17.57
C TYR A 54 1.92 -5.10 -18.39
N ASP A 55 1.88 -4.51 -19.58
CA ASP A 55 3.09 -4.07 -20.26
C ASP A 55 3.58 -2.79 -19.57
N VAL A 56 4.88 -2.72 -19.29
CA VAL A 56 5.51 -1.64 -18.55
C VAL A 56 6.62 -1.02 -19.38
N ASP A 57 6.64 0.32 -19.43
CA ASP A 57 7.82 1.10 -19.77
C ASP A 57 8.30 1.78 -18.48
N TRP A 58 9.41 1.30 -17.91
CA TRP A 58 9.95 1.83 -16.66
C TRP A 58 11.09 2.79 -16.90
N PHE A 59 10.96 4.02 -16.39
CA PHE A 59 12.03 5.00 -16.48
C PHE A 59 13.14 4.71 -15.46
N ARG A 60 14.31 4.37 -15.97
CA ARG A 60 15.50 4.11 -15.14
C ARG A 60 16.77 4.47 -15.90
N TYR A 61 17.78 4.99 -15.22
CA TYR A 61 19.08 5.36 -15.84
C TYR A 61 18.96 6.31 -17.03
N GLY A 62 17.96 7.22 -17.02
CA GLY A 62 17.75 8.18 -18.09
C GLY A 62 17.08 7.63 -19.37
N ALA A 63 16.54 6.39 -19.32
CA ALA A 63 15.86 5.75 -20.43
C ALA A 63 14.63 4.96 -19.96
N LEU A 64 13.72 4.66 -20.90
CA LEU A 64 12.61 3.73 -20.68
C LEU A 64 13.10 2.30 -20.95
N HIS A 65 12.78 1.40 -20.03
CA HIS A 65 13.07 -0.02 -20.12
C HIS A 65 11.76 -0.79 -20.19
N PRO A 66 11.52 -1.54 -21.28
CA PRO A 66 10.33 -2.37 -21.39
C PRO A 66 10.41 -3.54 -20.43
N GLY A 67 9.31 -3.85 -19.79
CA GLY A 67 9.19 -4.92 -18.81
C GLY A 67 7.75 -5.25 -18.54
N ARG A 68 7.49 -5.85 -17.38
CA ARG A 68 6.17 -6.30 -16.98
C ARG A 68 5.86 -6.03 -15.54
N ALA A 69 4.58 -5.85 -15.28
CA ALA A 69 4.04 -5.91 -13.93
C ALA A 69 2.86 -6.88 -13.86
N ILE A 70 2.70 -7.49 -12.70
CA ILE A 70 1.54 -8.29 -12.34
C ILE A 70 0.97 -7.69 -11.07
N LEU A 71 -0.30 -7.33 -11.10
CA LEU A 71 -1.06 -6.95 -9.93
C LEU A 71 -2.02 -8.08 -9.58
N VAL A 72 -1.91 -8.57 -8.34
CA VAL A 72 -2.81 -9.60 -7.83
C VAL A 72 -3.57 -9.03 -6.64
N VAL A 73 -4.90 -8.94 -6.76
CA VAL A 73 -5.76 -8.58 -5.62
C VAL A 73 -6.53 -9.81 -5.18
N VAL A 74 -6.41 -10.13 -3.88
CA VAL A 74 -7.03 -11.34 -3.33
C VAL A 74 -7.44 -11.15 -1.88
N LYS A 75 -8.56 -11.75 -1.50
CA LYS A 75 -8.98 -11.86 -0.11
C LYS A 75 -8.22 -13.00 0.57
N GLU A 76 -7.69 -12.74 1.77
CA GLU A 76 -7.04 -13.76 2.60
C GLU A 76 -7.52 -13.67 4.05
N PRO A 77 -7.72 -14.83 4.73
CA PRO A 77 -7.95 -14.83 6.17
C PRO A 77 -6.67 -14.41 6.89
N TRP A 78 -6.80 -13.68 8.00
CA TRP A 78 -5.69 -13.10 8.74
C TRP A 78 -5.60 -13.62 10.18
N ALA A 79 -4.38 -13.91 10.63
CA ALA A 79 -4.04 -14.24 12.01
C ALA A 79 -3.51 -12.98 12.71
N PRO A 80 -4.34 -12.29 13.52
CA PRO A 80 -4.01 -10.95 14.02
C PRO A 80 -2.82 -10.91 14.96
N GLU A 81 -2.59 -11.94 15.76
CA GLU A 81 -1.49 -12.00 16.72
C GLU A 81 -0.12 -12.25 16.08
N LEU A 82 -0.09 -12.71 14.82
CA LEU A 82 1.13 -12.99 14.06
C LEU A 82 1.32 -11.99 12.91
N ASP A 83 0.29 -11.21 12.58
CA ASP A 83 0.23 -10.34 11.40
C ASP A 83 0.62 -11.06 10.10
N VAL A 84 0.01 -12.25 9.87
CA VAL A 84 0.21 -13.08 8.68
C VAL A 84 -1.11 -13.67 8.20
N LYS A 85 -1.10 -14.17 6.95
CA LYS A 85 -2.19 -14.99 6.43
C LYS A 85 -2.42 -16.21 7.32
N ALA A 86 -3.66 -16.47 7.70
CA ALA A 86 -4.05 -17.67 8.39
C ALA A 86 -4.21 -18.85 7.39
N ASP A 87 -3.68 -20.03 7.73
CA ASP A 87 -3.86 -21.23 6.90
C ASP A 87 -5.31 -21.76 6.98
N THR A 88 -5.96 -21.52 8.10
CA THR A 88 -7.37 -21.87 8.33
C THR A 88 -8.10 -20.73 9.02
N PRO A 89 -9.43 -20.57 8.80
CA PRO A 89 -10.21 -19.55 9.50
C PRO A 89 -10.07 -19.66 11.02
N ARG A 90 -9.95 -18.54 11.70
CA ARG A 90 -9.74 -18.42 13.15
C ARG A 90 -10.88 -17.65 13.81
N PRO A 91 -11.26 -17.99 15.06
CA PRO A 91 -12.35 -17.27 15.75
C PRO A 91 -12.07 -15.79 16.00
N ASP A 92 -10.79 -15.40 16.16
CA ASP A 92 -10.27 -14.06 16.37
C ASP A 92 -9.78 -13.40 15.06
N GLY A 93 -9.87 -14.14 13.94
CA GLY A 93 -9.40 -13.70 12.64
C GLY A 93 -10.34 -12.70 11.97
N PHE A 94 -9.82 -12.03 10.96
CA PHE A 94 -10.57 -11.17 10.04
C PHE A 94 -10.07 -11.37 8.61
N ASP A 95 -10.77 -10.82 7.63
CA ASP A 95 -10.32 -10.85 6.25
C ASP A 95 -9.49 -9.61 5.91
N VAL A 96 -8.44 -9.82 5.12
CA VAL A 96 -7.70 -8.74 4.46
C VAL A 96 -7.89 -8.82 2.94
N LEU A 97 -7.81 -7.68 2.27
CA LEU A 97 -7.47 -7.62 0.87
C LEU A 97 -5.98 -7.38 0.75
N LYS A 98 -5.30 -8.22 -0.03
CA LYS A 98 -3.89 -8.12 -0.35
C LYS A 98 -3.73 -7.67 -1.79
N LEU A 99 -2.91 -6.66 -2.03
CA LEU A 99 -2.31 -6.38 -3.33
C LEU A 99 -0.90 -6.96 -3.34
N ASN A 100 -0.59 -7.84 -4.28
CA ASN A 100 0.78 -8.09 -4.70
C ASN A 100 1.04 -7.32 -5.99
N HIS A 101 2.00 -6.42 -5.95
CA HIS A 101 2.53 -5.72 -7.11
C HIS A 101 3.91 -6.30 -7.42
N ILE A 102 4.01 -7.03 -8.50
CA ILE A 102 5.26 -7.66 -8.96
C ILE A 102 5.69 -6.92 -10.23
N ARG A 103 6.96 -6.55 -10.32
CA ARG A 103 7.53 -5.90 -11.50
C ARG A 103 8.86 -6.53 -11.87
N ASP A 104 8.97 -6.99 -13.12
CA ASP A 104 10.17 -7.55 -13.71
C ASP A 104 10.58 -6.71 -14.92
N VAL A 105 11.74 -6.03 -14.82
CA VAL A 105 12.22 -5.16 -15.88
C VAL A 105 13.69 -5.44 -16.18
N PRO A 106 14.02 -5.95 -17.36
CA PRO A 106 15.39 -6.08 -17.85
C PRO A 106 16.05 -4.71 -18.06
N THR A 107 17.26 -4.52 -17.55
CA THR A 107 18.08 -3.33 -17.78
C THR A 107 19.47 -3.73 -18.26
N GLY A 108 19.62 -3.96 -19.54
CA GLY A 108 20.86 -4.47 -20.12
C GLY A 108 21.08 -5.95 -19.78
N ILE A 109 22.09 -6.27 -18.95
CA ILE A 109 22.48 -7.66 -18.65
C ILE A 109 21.84 -8.23 -17.37
N TYR A 110 21.06 -7.45 -16.64
CA TYR A 110 20.38 -7.90 -15.43
C TYR A 110 18.93 -7.41 -15.37
N THR A 111 18.13 -8.12 -14.61
CA THR A 111 16.71 -7.79 -14.42
C THR A 111 16.47 -7.29 -13.01
N TYR A 112 15.69 -6.23 -12.88
CA TYR A 112 15.08 -5.85 -11.60
C TYR A 112 13.89 -6.76 -11.33
N HIS A 113 13.96 -7.48 -10.22
CA HIS A 113 12.85 -8.25 -9.65
C HIS A 113 12.34 -7.49 -8.43
N GLN A 114 11.18 -6.87 -8.56
CA GLN A 114 10.60 -6.05 -7.51
C GLN A 114 9.23 -6.56 -7.12
N MET A 115 8.94 -6.53 -5.82
CA MET A 115 7.64 -6.92 -5.30
C MET A 115 7.25 -6.05 -4.11
N ALA A 116 5.98 -5.64 -4.09
CA ALA A 116 5.32 -5.08 -2.93
C ALA A 116 4.08 -5.91 -2.60
N SER A 117 3.93 -6.31 -1.34
CA SER A 117 2.69 -6.86 -0.81
C SER A 117 2.12 -5.90 0.21
N VAL A 118 0.92 -5.40 -0.04
CA VAL A 118 0.23 -4.46 0.84
C VAL A 118 -1.09 -5.07 1.27
N PHE A 119 -1.38 -5.01 2.58
CA PHE A 119 -2.51 -5.69 3.20
C PHE A 119 -3.37 -4.68 3.94
N TRP A 120 -4.67 -4.66 3.63
CA TRP A 120 -5.67 -3.84 4.32
C TRP A 120 -6.76 -4.72 4.93
N ARG A 121 -7.28 -4.33 6.06
CA ARG A 121 -8.50 -4.93 6.56
C ARG A 121 -9.62 -4.71 5.55
N ARG A 122 -10.38 -5.78 5.28
CA ARG A 122 -11.48 -5.72 4.31
C ARG A 122 -12.66 -4.88 4.83
N ASP A 123 -12.91 -4.92 6.11
CA ASP A 123 -14.07 -4.25 6.74
C ASP A 123 -13.90 -2.72 6.83
N ASP A 124 -12.78 -2.23 7.34
CA ASP A 124 -12.54 -0.80 7.60
C ASP A 124 -11.49 -0.14 6.68
N GLY A 125 -10.76 -0.91 5.87
CA GLY A 125 -9.72 -0.42 4.97
C GLY A 125 -8.43 0.01 5.68
N SER A 126 -8.27 -0.29 6.97
CA SER A 126 -7.05 0.05 7.70
C SER A 126 -5.84 -0.75 7.19
N LEU A 127 -4.71 -0.07 7.03
CA LEU A 127 -3.45 -0.68 6.62
C LEU A 127 -2.93 -1.60 7.73
N ARG A 128 -2.62 -2.84 7.39
CA ARG A 128 -2.11 -3.83 8.35
C ARG A 128 -0.65 -4.12 8.20
N LYS A 129 -0.19 -4.26 6.95
CA LYS A 129 1.16 -4.71 6.68
C LYS A 129 1.61 -4.25 5.30
N ILE A 130 2.90 -3.99 5.18
CA ILE A 130 3.60 -3.84 3.90
C ILE A 130 4.84 -4.74 3.96
N SER A 131 5.15 -5.42 2.87
CA SER A 131 6.46 -6.03 2.65
C SER A 131 6.90 -5.76 1.24
N THR A 132 8.14 -5.28 1.07
CA THR A 132 8.70 -4.96 -0.25
C THR A 132 10.06 -5.56 -0.43
N SER A 133 10.40 -5.85 -1.66
CA SER A 133 11.75 -6.20 -2.08
C SER A 133 12.08 -5.58 -3.43
N SER A 134 13.34 -5.23 -3.61
CA SER A 134 13.91 -4.89 -4.90
C SER A 134 15.25 -5.63 -5.01
N ALA A 135 15.31 -6.62 -5.87
CA ALA A 135 16.48 -7.46 -6.08
C ALA A 135 16.98 -7.33 -7.51
N GLU A 136 18.28 -7.21 -7.66
CA GLU A 136 18.96 -7.20 -8.94
C GLU A 136 20.40 -7.73 -8.76
N ALA A 137 21.21 -7.78 -9.81
CA ALA A 137 22.54 -8.41 -9.76
C ALA A 137 23.50 -7.79 -8.73
N CYS A 138 23.30 -6.55 -8.29
CA CYS A 138 24.15 -5.89 -7.29
C CYS A 138 23.74 -6.21 -5.85
N GLY A 139 22.45 -6.44 -5.57
CA GLY A 139 21.99 -6.72 -4.21
C GLY A 139 20.47 -6.61 -4.02
N ILE A 140 20.07 -6.57 -2.76
CA ILE A 140 18.66 -6.51 -2.35
C ILE A 140 18.45 -5.34 -1.39
N SER A 141 17.36 -4.60 -1.61
CA SER A 141 16.79 -3.69 -0.62
C SER A 141 15.38 -4.14 -0.25
N THR A 142 15.01 -4.04 1.02
CA THR A 142 13.69 -4.49 1.52
C THR A 142 13.07 -3.46 2.44
N GLY A 143 11.72 -3.40 2.44
CA GLY A 143 10.93 -2.64 3.40
C GLY A 143 9.88 -3.54 4.04
N TYR A 144 9.66 -3.38 5.34
CA TYR A 144 8.70 -4.16 6.10
C TYR A 144 8.01 -3.27 7.12
N MET A 145 6.69 -3.12 7.00
CA MET A 145 5.87 -2.37 7.96
C MET A 145 4.82 -3.29 8.57
N VAL A 146 4.78 -3.34 9.89
CA VAL A 146 3.77 -4.05 10.68
C VAL A 146 3.60 -3.35 12.04
N GLY A 147 2.38 -3.34 12.57
CA GLY A 147 2.11 -2.74 13.87
C GLY A 147 2.48 -1.25 13.96
N GLY A 148 2.45 -0.52 12.85
CA GLY A 148 2.83 0.90 12.80
C GLY A 148 4.34 1.17 12.87
N GLN A 149 5.17 0.13 12.73
CA GLN A 149 6.64 0.26 12.65
C GLN A 149 7.11 -0.15 11.27
N LEU A 150 7.91 0.70 10.63
CA LEU A 150 8.60 0.45 9.37
C LEU A 150 10.06 0.11 9.65
N GLU A 151 10.53 -1.00 9.07
CA GLU A 151 11.93 -1.37 8.98
C GLU A 151 12.35 -1.40 7.51
N THR A 152 13.51 -0.85 7.20
CA THR A 152 14.09 -0.90 5.86
C THR A 152 15.53 -1.39 5.92
N HIS A 153 15.90 -2.21 4.94
CA HIS A 153 17.27 -2.70 4.77
C HIS A 153 17.76 -2.30 3.39
N SER A 154 18.84 -1.53 3.34
CA SER A 154 19.37 -1.00 2.09
C SER A 154 20.73 -1.63 1.77
N TYR A 155 20.89 -2.00 0.51
CA TYR A 155 22.18 -2.42 -0.03
C TYR A 155 23.20 -1.25 -0.12
N PHE A 156 22.73 0.00 -0.06
CA PHE A 156 23.54 1.19 -0.30
C PHE A 156 24.03 1.83 1.01
N ASP A 157 25.32 2.14 1.12
CA ASP A 157 25.97 2.73 2.29
C ASP A 157 25.42 4.10 2.70
N GLY A 158 24.90 4.88 1.75
CA GLY A 158 24.31 6.19 2.03
C GLY A 158 22.93 6.12 2.70
N GLN A 159 22.35 4.92 2.87
CA GLN A 159 21.03 4.72 3.48
C GLN A 159 21.13 3.82 4.72
N GLY A 160 21.80 2.66 4.59
CA GLY A 160 21.89 1.65 5.66
C GLY A 160 20.54 1.05 6.03
N ASP A 161 20.51 0.41 7.20
CA ASP A 161 19.26 -0.10 7.78
C ASP A 161 18.62 1.00 8.65
N ALA A 162 17.29 1.10 8.61
CA ALA A 162 16.57 2.10 9.36
C ALA A 162 15.26 1.53 9.94
N THR A 163 14.86 2.12 11.07
CA THR A 163 13.55 1.84 11.70
C THR A 163 12.88 3.17 12.03
N MET A 164 11.59 3.29 11.73
CA MET A 164 10.80 4.47 12.04
C MET A 164 9.33 4.12 12.28
N ALA A 165 8.61 5.00 13.00
CA ALA A 165 7.17 4.89 13.10
C ALA A 165 6.53 5.19 11.74
N TRP A 166 5.50 4.42 11.36
CA TRP A 166 4.67 4.74 10.20
C TRP A 166 3.86 6.00 10.49
N PRO A 167 3.89 7.02 9.62
CA PRO A 167 3.12 8.24 9.86
C PRO A 167 1.60 7.97 9.86
N ASP A 168 0.91 8.54 10.85
CA ASP A 168 -0.54 8.35 11.00
C ASP A 168 -1.29 8.80 9.74
N GLY A 169 -2.22 7.97 9.27
CA GLY A 169 -3.04 8.24 8.10
C GLY A 169 -2.32 8.17 6.76
N ALA A 170 -1.00 7.99 6.72
CA ALA A 170 -0.25 7.92 5.47
C ALA A 170 -0.65 6.70 4.62
N VAL A 171 -0.83 6.93 3.32
CA VAL A 171 -1.14 5.91 2.31
C VAL A 171 0.15 5.49 1.62
N PRO A 172 0.50 4.18 1.58
CA PRO A 172 1.68 3.72 0.87
C PRO A 172 1.50 3.91 -0.65
N GLN A 173 2.45 4.57 -1.32
CA GLN A 173 2.39 4.70 -2.79
C GLN A 173 2.38 3.34 -3.48
N ASP A 174 3.09 2.34 -2.93
CA ASP A 174 3.08 0.96 -3.46
C ASP A 174 1.70 0.31 -3.44
N GLY A 175 0.77 0.83 -2.65
CA GLY A 175 -0.60 0.35 -2.51
C GLY A 175 -1.65 1.08 -3.35
N LEU A 176 -1.30 2.18 -4.01
CA LEU A 176 -2.26 3.03 -4.74
C LEU A 176 -3.09 2.28 -5.80
N PRO A 177 -2.56 1.27 -6.53
CA PRO A 177 -3.37 0.48 -7.47
C PRO A 177 -4.60 -0.21 -6.86
N ALA A 178 -4.62 -0.38 -5.55
CA ALA A 178 -5.80 -0.92 -4.83
C ALA A 178 -6.52 0.16 -4.02
N SER A 179 -5.80 0.97 -3.22
CA SER A 179 -6.43 1.93 -2.30
C SER A 179 -7.17 3.06 -3.01
N LEU A 180 -6.75 3.46 -4.21
CA LEU A 180 -7.44 4.50 -4.99
C LEU A 180 -8.79 4.05 -5.55
N ARG A 181 -9.09 2.75 -5.60
CA ARG A 181 -10.39 2.24 -6.07
C ARG A 181 -11.55 2.78 -5.24
N GLU A 182 -11.32 3.14 -3.99
CA GLU A 182 -12.33 3.78 -3.14
C GLU A 182 -12.78 5.15 -3.66
N TYR A 183 -11.99 5.78 -4.53
CA TYR A 183 -12.26 7.11 -5.06
C TYR A 183 -12.69 7.13 -6.53
N VAL A 184 -12.83 5.96 -7.16
CA VAL A 184 -13.39 5.84 -8.53
C VAL A 184 -14.86 6.28 -8.53
N GLN A 185 -15.60 5.91 -7.48
CA GLN A 185 -16.95 6.35 -7.20
C GLN A 185 -17.00 7.07 -5.84
N GLY A 186 -18.13 7.69 -5.51
CA GLY A 186 -18.29 8.34 -4.21
C GLY A 186 -17.54 9.67 -4.08
N THR A 187 -17.24 10.04 -2.85
CA THR A 187 -16.57 11.32 -2.51
C THR A 187 -15.05 11.18 -2.65
N VAL A 188 -14.43 12.13 -3.33
CA VAL A 188 -12.97 12.22 -3.48
C VAL A 188 -12.45 13.26 -2.50
N PRO A 189 -11.42 12.96 -1.69
CA PRO A 189 -10.77 13.97 -0.85
C PRO A 189 -9.95 14.95 -1.70
N ASP A 190 -9.73 16.15 -1.21
CA ASP A 190 -8.89 17.15 -1.89
C ASP A 190 -7.42 16.71 -1.97
N SER A 191 -6.98 15.91 -1.00
CA SER A 191 -5.60 15.42 -0.93
C SER A 191 -5.47 14.12 -0.15
N LEU A 192 -4.34 13.44 -0.34
CA LEU A 192 -3.88 12.29 0.44
C LEU A 192 -2.43 12.52 0.88
N ASP A 193 -2.09 12.07 2.07
CA ASP A 193 -0.70 12.00 2.50
C ASP A 193 -0.10 10.66 2.03
N LEU A 194 0.77 10.73 1.05
CA LEU A 194 1.41 9.55 0.47
C LEU A 194 2.77 9.31 1.08
N PHE A 195 3.00 8.09 1.55
CA PHE A 195 4.32 7.65 1.97
C PHE A 195 5.16 7.22 0.77
N THR A 196 6.44 7.60 0.77
CA THR A 196 7.42 7.29 -0.27
C THR A 196 7.40 5.81 -0.66
N PRO A 197 7.53 5.45 -1.97
CA PRO A 197 7.56 4.07 -2.41
C PRO A 197 8.69 3.27 -1.76
N LEU A 198 8.35 2.10 -1.24
CA LEU A 198 9.28 1.16 -0.64
C LEU A 198 9.76 0.07 -1.61
N MET A 199 9.04 -0.14 -2.72
CA MET A 199 9.45 -1.04 -3.81
C MET A 199 10.53 -0.38 -4.68
N ALA A 200 11.68 -0.11 -4.10
CA ALA A 200 12.78 0.61 -4.72
C ALA A 200 14.13 -0.05 -4.42
N GLY A 201 15.04 -0.10 -5.41
CA GLY A 201 16.42 -0.56 -5.19
C GLY A 201 17.20 0.40 -4.29
N ARG A 202 16.98 1.71 -4.50
CA ARG A 202 17.47 2.77 -3.61
C ARG A 202 16.27 3.59 -3.14
N PHE A 203 16.07 3.66 -1.83
CA PHE A 203 14.98 4.47 -1.27
C PHE A 203 15.23 5.96 -1.51
N GLN A 204 14.15 6.71 -1.70
CA GLN A 204 14.14 8.16 -1.55
C GLN A 204 14.08 8.51 -0.05
N THR A 205 13.98 9.79 0.29
CA THR A 205 13.69 10.19 1.67
C THR A 205 12.41 9.52 2.14
N LEU A 206 12.50 8.77 3.26
CA LEU A 206 11.36 8.05 3.82
C LEU A 206 10.48 9.02 4.60
N GLU A 207 9.43 9.51 3.98
CA GLU A 207 8.52 10.48 4.55
C GLU A 207 7.12 10.38 3.93
N ALA A 208 6.12 10.94 4.60
CA ALA A 208 4.82 11.20 4.03
C ALA A 208 4.75 12.63 3.52
N ALA A 209 4.12 12.82 2.36
CA ALA A 209 3.93 14.12 1.76
C ALA A 209 2.51 14.25 1.21
N THR A 210 1.94 15.45 1.30
CA THR A 210 0.58 15.73 0.85
C THR A 210 0.53 15.88 -0.68
N TRP A 211 -0.31 15.07 -1.32
CA TRP A 211 -0.60 15.09 -2.75
C TRP A 211 -2.05 15.50 -2.97
N LYS A 212 -2.28 16.46 -3.85
CA LYS A 212 -3.65 16.84 -4.27
C LYS A 212 -4.21 15.73 -5.15
N LEU A 213 -5.46 15.35 -4.90
CA LEU A 213 -6.17 14.33 -5.67
C LEU A 213 -7.27 14.97 -6.51
N HIS A 214 -7.29 14.64 -7.78
CA HIS A 214 -8.32 15.05 -8.72
C HIS A 214 -8.87 13.85 -9.46
N ARG A 215 -10.18 13.83 -9.71
CA ARG A 215 -10.89 12.78 -10.48
C ARG A 215 -11.50 13.39 -11.74
N GLU A 216 -11.17 12.80 -12.90
CA GLU A 216 -11.78 13.15 -14.17
C GLU A 216 -13.11 12.41 -14.41
N ALA A 217 -13.90 12.92 -15.33
CA ALA A 217 -15.10 12.23 -15.80
C ALA A 217 -14.73 10.94 -16.55
N PRO A 218 -15.58 9.89 -16.50
CA PRO A 218 -15.35 8.67 -17.27
C PRO A 218 -15.17 8.94 -18.76
N ALA A 219 -14.18 8.29 -19.37
CA ALA A 219 -13.89 8.37 -20.79
C ALA A 219 -13.52 6.98 -21.36
N PRO A 220 -13.74 6.74 -22.68
CA PRO A 220 -13.30 5.49 -23.31
C PRO A 220 -11.79 5.33 -23.22
N VAL A 221 -11.33 4.14 -22.81
CA VAL A 221 -9.93 3.75 -22.73
C VAL A 221 -9.73 2.44 -23.46
N GLU A 222 -8.81 2.40 -24.41
CA GLU A 222 -8.42 1.21 -25.16
C GLU A 222 -7.06 0.73 -24.68
N VAL A 223 -6.99 -0.51 -24.26
CA VAL A 223 -5.77 -1.23 -23.85
C VAL A 223 -5.77 -2.62 -24.48
N ALA A 224 -4.67 -3.35 -24.43
CA ALA A 224 -4.59 -4.69 -25.03
C ALA A 224 -5.61 -5.68 -24.46
N ALA A 225 -6.02 -5.51 -23.22
CA ALA A 225 -7.08 -6.31 -22.57
C ALA A 225 -8.49 -6.01 -23.08
N GLY A 226 -8.73 -4.91 -23.79
CA GLY A 226 -10.04 -4.52 -24.33
C GLY A 226 -10.32 -3.02 -24.28
N THR A 227 -11.59 -2.66 -24.44
CA THR A 227 -12.10 -1.29 -24.35
C THR A 227 -12.97 -1.15 -23.10
N PHE A 228 -12.70 -0.11 -22.31
CA PHE A 228 -13.32 0.14 -21.01
C PHE A 228 -13.82 1.59 -20.92
N GLN A 229 -14.61 1.87 -19.89
CA GLN A 229 -14.87 3.25 -19.44
C GLN A 229 -13.92 3.55 -18.30
N GLY A 230 -12.92 4.37 -18.54
CA GLY A 230 -11.87 4.68 -17.57
C GLY A 230 -12.16 5.96 -16.78
N VAL A 231 -11.90 5.94 -15.48
CA VAL A 231 -11.90 7.10 -14.59
C VAL A 231 -10.46 7.39 -14.19
N GLU A 232 -9.93 8.55 -14.59
CA GLU A 232 -8.60 8.98 -14.18
C GLU A 232 -8.66 9.60 -12.78
N LEU A 233 -7.76 9.13 -11.91
CA LEU A 233 -7.41 9.71 -10.62
C LEU A 233 -5.99 10.22 -10.71
N ARG A 234 -5.84 11.55 -10.64
CA ARG A 234 -4.55 12.23 -10.78
C ARG A 234 -4.11 12.81 -9.46
N LEU A 235 -2.93 12.42 -9.01
CA LEU A 235 -2.28 12.95 -7.83
C LEU A 235 -1.17 13.91 -8.26
N THR A 236 -1.07 15.07 -7.59
CA THR A 236 -0.05 16.08 -7.93
C THR A 236 0.62 16.65 -6.68
N GLN A 237 1.95 16.86 -6.78
CA GLN A 237 2.76 17.52 -5.76
C GLN A 237 3.84 18.36 -6.44
N GLY A 238 3.70 19.70 -6.40
CA GLY A 238 4.57 20.59 -7.19
C GLY A 238 4.48 20.27 -8.68
N ASP A 239 5.61 19.95 -9.30
CA ASP A 239 5.72 19.57 -10.71
C ASP A 239 5.55 18.04 -10.94
N HIS A 240 5.43 17.26 -9.86
CA HIS A 240 5.28 15.82 -9.93
C HIS A 240 3.82 15.40 -10.08
N PHE A 241 3.58 14.34 -10.83
CA PHE A 241 2.26 13.72 -10.91
C PHE A 241 2.31 12.20 -10.97
N LEU A 242 1.23 11.59 -10.47
CA LEU A 242 0.89 10.17 -10.65
C LEU A 242 -0.54 10.13 -11.21
N SER A 243 -0.72 9.46 -12.33
CA SER A 243 -2.02 9.31 -12.99
C SER A 243 -2.40 7.84 -13.04
N TYR A 244 -3.54 7.51 -12.45
CA TYR A 244 -4.11 6.16 -12.43
C TYR A 244 -5.47 6.17 -13.09
N THR A 245 -5.66 5.39 -14.14
CA THR A 245 -6.97 5.23 -14.79
C THR A 245 -7.54 3.87 -14.43
N PHE A 246 -8.67 3.87 -13.77
CA PHE A 246 -9.38 2.67 -13.35
C PHE A 246 -10.61 2.44 -14.21
N ASP A 247 -11.03 1.17 -14.35
CA ASP A 247 -12.35 0.85 -14.91
C ASP A 247 -13.45 1.48 -14.03
N SER A 248 -14.41 2.14 -14.67
CA SER A 248 -15.59 2.67 -13.98
C SER A 248 -16.47 1.58 -13.37
N ASP A 249 -16.40 0.36 -13.91
CA ASP A 249 -17.16 -0.78 -13.42
C ASP A 249 -16.41 -1.49 -12.28
N PRO A 250 -17.09 -1.89 -11.20
CA PRO A 250 -16.49 -2.66 -10.12
C PRO A 250 -15.89 -3.99 -10.63
N PRO A 251 -14.75 -4.43 -10.08
CA PRO A 251 -14.05 -3.94 -8.89
C PRO A 251 -13.03 -2.81 -9.17
N HIS A 252 -13.21 -2.02 -10.22
CA HIS A 252 -12.37 -0.88 -10.57
C HIS A 252 -10.90 -1.28 -10.84
N VAL A 253 -10.72 -2.18 -11.81
CA VAL A 253 -9.38 -2.64 -12.20
C VAL A 253 -8.55 -1.48 -12.73
N LEU A 254 -7.27 -1.42 -12.38
CA LEU A 254 -6.34 -0.46 -12.98
C LEU A 254 -6.17 -0.77 -14.48
N LEU A 255 -6.49 0.18 -15.34
CA LEU A 255 -6.34 0.07 -16.79
C LEU A 255 -4.99 0.63 -17.25
N HIS A 256 -4.61 1.77 -16.66
CA HIS A 256 -3.43 2.53 -17.07
C HIS A 256 -2.83 3.28 -15.89
N PHE A 257 -1.50 3.34 -15.81
CA PHE A 257 -0.74 4.19 -14.89
C PHE A 257 0.33 4.94 -15.64
N LYS A 258 0.58 6.19 -15.25
CA LYS A 258 1.68 7.00 -15.76
C LYS A 258 2.18 7.97 -14.69
N ASP A 259 3.50 8.20 -14.65
CA ASP A 259 4.14 9.22 -13.82
C ASP A 259 4.85 10.32 -14.67
N ASP A 260 5.32 11.38 -14.00
CA ASP A 260 6.05 12.49 -14.63
C ASP A 260 7.44 12.09 -15.14
N ALA A 261 8.03 11.01 -14.63
CA ALA A 261 9.29 10.47 -15.14
C ALA A 261 9.11 9.74 -16.48
N GLY A 262 7.87 9.38 -16.83
CA GLY A 262 7.52 8.65 -18.04
C GLY A 262 7.36 7.15 -17.83
N THR A 263 7.40 6.65 -16.58
CA THR A 263 7.00 5.28 -16.30
C THR A 263 5.53 5.09 -16.65
N GLU A 264 5.21 4.01 -17.35
CA GLU A 264 3.86 3.74 -17.82
C GLU A 264 3.52 2.25 -17.70
N TYR A 265 2.29 1.94 -17.25
CA TYR A 265 1.72 0.61 -17.20
C TYR A 265 0.46 0.58 -18.04
N ARG A 266 0.30 -0.42 -18.90
CA ARG A 266 -0.89 -0.63 -19.74
C ARG A 266 -1.42 -2.03 -19.52
N LEU A 267 -2.70 -2.17 -19.17
CA LEU A 267 -3.32 -3.47 -18.91
C LEU A 267 -3.30 -4.33 -20.18
N ALA A 268 -2.60 -5.46 -20.12
CA ALA A 268 -2.44 -6.39 -21.24
C ALA A 268 -3.37 -7.61 -21.12
N LYS A 269 -3.59 -8.11 -19.91
CA LYS A 269 -4.46 -9.27 -19.65
C LYS A 269 -5.08 -9.17 -18.28
N LEU A 270 -6.33 -9.61 -18.17
CA LEU A 270 -7.11 -9.61 -16.92
C LEU A 270 -7.85 -10.91 -16.76
N GLY A 271 -7.94 -11.43 -15.53
CA GLY A 271 -8.80 -12.56 -15.20
C GLY A 271 -9.00 -12.75 -13.72
N ARG A 272 -9.99 -13.58 -13.40
CA ARG A 272 -10.23 -14.10 -12.05
C ARG A 272 -9.80 -15.55 -12.04
N ILE A 273 -8.71 -15.86 -11.30
CA ILE A 273 -8.06 -17.17 -11.31
C ILE A 273 -7.53 -17.56 -9.92
N ALA A 274 -7.45 -18.87 -9.67
CA ALA A 274 -6.74 -19.43 -8.54
C ALA A 274 -5.25 -19.62 -8.90
N TYR A 275 -4.51 -18.50 -9.08
CA TYR A 275 -3.12 -18.53 -9.60
C TYR A 275 -2.18 -19.42 -8.78
N TRP A 276 -2.45 -19.61 -7.49
CA TRP A 276 -1.67 -20.51 -6.62
C TRP A 276 -1.83 -22.00 -6.95
N GLN A 277 -2.77 -22.35 -7.83
CA GLN A 277 -2.96 -23.71 -8.35
C GLN A 277 -2.34 -23.86 -9.75
N MET A 278 -1.81 -22.78 -10.35
CA MET A 278 -1.30 -22.77 -11.71
C MET A 278 0.24 -22.92 -11.74
N HIS A 279 0.77 -23.85 -10.96
CA HIS A 279 2.21 -24.12 -10.84
C HIS A 279 2.69 -25.29 -11.71
N ASP A 280 1.78 -25.94 -12.45
CA ASP A 280 2.11 -26.99 -13.40
C ASP A 280 2.40 -26.40 -14.79
N ARG A 281 3.03 -27.22 -15.65
CA ARG A 281 3.26 -26.86 -17.06
C ARG A 281 1.94 -26.52 -17.76
N GLY A 282 1.89 -25.39 -18.43
CA GLY A 282 0.70 -24.84 -19.07
C GLY A 282 0.10 -23.65 -18.29
N GLY A 283 0.41 -23.48 -17.00
CA GLY A 283 0.04 -22.28 -16.25
C GLY A 283 0.69 -21.01 -16.81
N GLU A 284 1.81 -21.18 -17.53
CA GLU A 284 2.53 -20.11 -18.23
C GLU A 284 1.71 -19.41 -19.32
N GLU A 285 0.61 -20.00 -19.77
CA GLU A 285 -0.30 -19.36 -20.73
C GLU A 285 -0.89 -18.05 -20.21
N TRP A 286 -0.93 -17.88 -18.87
CA TRP A 286 -1.32 -16.63 -18.23
C TRP A 286 -0.21 -15.59 -18.26
N LEU A 287 1.04 -16.01 -18.40
CA LEU A 287 2.14 -15.10 -18.61
C LEU A 287 2.20 -14.71 -20.09
N PRO A 288 2.50 -13.48 -20.40
CA PRO A 288 2.71 -13.04 -21.78
C PRO A 288 3.90 -13.74 -22.44
N GLU A 289 3.94 -13.73 -23.78
CA GLU A 289 5.08 -14.24 -24.54
C GLU A 289 6.37 -13.51 -24.13
N GLY A 290 7.44 -14.26 -23.82
CA GLY A 290 8.73 -13.73 -23.36
C GLY A 290 9.03 -13.92 -21.88
N LEU A 291 8.03 -14.37 -21.06
CA LEU A 291 8.24 -14.92 -19.72
C LEU A 291 7.86 -16.40 -19.63
N ARG A 292 7.57 -17.04 -20.78
CA ARG A 292 7.25 -18.46 -20.86
C ARG A 292 8.53 -19.32 -20.86
#